data_42bc2143211a186a19e350cb97f0dcf1
#
_entry.id   42bc2143211a186a19e350cb97f0dcf1
#
_cell.length_a   1.000
_cell.length_b   1.000
_cell.length_c   1.000
_cell.angle_alpha   90.00
_cell.angle_beta   90.00
_cell.angle_gamma   90.00
#
_symmetry.space_group_name_H-M   'P 1'
#
loop_
_entity.id
_entity.type
_entity.pdbx_description
1 polymer ?
#
loop_
_entity_poly.entity_id
_entity_poly.type
_entity_poly.pdbx_seq_one_letter_code
_entity_poly.pdbx_strand_id
1 'polypeptide(L)'
;MPTAGNNTYRWLLRQGERLLRRRARPAPCEDAAFDAFLLLEKATGISRTAYPLKKNDSPTAEERAEYLSLLRRRAAGEPVQYLLGEWEFMGLPLYVGPGVLIPRPETELLVEQSLELLRGRPNPRILELCGGSGCISIALAKARPDAEITCLELSAQALCYLRRNIARHGVPNLTAVEGDALSPPPEIAGCYDAILSNPPYIAAGQLPALQREVRQEPAMALDGGPDGLRFYRSFHRLYPPMLSPGGFLLYEIGEEQGGAVSALLRTAGLQKVQVLRDFSGLDRAVLGFSPPNK
;
A
#
# COMPACT_ATOMS: atom_id res chain seq x y z
N MET A 1 -35.48 0.93 -32.78
CA MET A 1 -35.57 0.11 -31.55
C MET A 1 -34.25 -0.53 -31.31
N PRO A 2 -33.59 -0.40 -30.14
CA PRO A 2 -32.37 -1.13 -29.89
C PRO A 2 -32.68 -2.63 -29.90
N THR A 3 -31.90 -3.38 -30.67
CA THR A 3 -32.01 -4.85 -30.71
C THR A 3 -31.81 -5.42 -29.32
N ALA A 4 -32.59 -6.41 -28.91
CA ALA A 4 -32.60 -7.03 -27.57
C ALA A 4 -31.23 -7.50 -27.06
N GLY A 5 -30.21 -7.59 -27.93
CA GLY A 5 -28.82 -7.93 -27.57
C GLY A 5 -27.98 -6.76 -27.03
N ASN A 6 -28.42 -5.52 -27.14
CA ASN A 6 -27.62 -4.32 -26.83
C ASN A 6 -27.90 -3.72 -25.44
N ASN A 7 -28.57 -4.45 -24.54
CA ASN A 7 -28.90 -3.97 -23.18
C ASN A 7 -28.71 -5.04 -22.11
N THR A 8 -27.64 -5.82 -22.21
CA THR A 8 -27.30 -6.86 -21.20
C THR A 8 -26.05 -6.50 -20.44
N TYR A 9 -25.84 -7.11 -19.24
CA TYR A 9 -24.60 -6.93 -18.49
C TYR A 9 -23.37 -7.33 -19.31
N ARG A 10 -23.46 -8.38 -20.15
CA ARG A 10 -22.40 -8.76 -21.08
C ARG A 10 -22.07 -7.66 -22.08
N TRP A 11 -23.07 -7.03 -22.65
CA TRP A 11 -22.88 -5.93 -23.59
C TRP A 11 -22.25 -4.72 -22.89
N LEU A 12 -22.77 -4.37 -21.69
CA LEU A 12 -22.29 -3.25 -20.89
C LEU A 12 -20.82 -3.43 -20.49
N LEU A 13 -20.44 -4.63 -20.02
CA LEU A 13 -19.05 -4.96 -19.73
C LEU A 13 -18.12 -4.79 -20.93
N ARG A 14 -18.51 -5.34 -22.10
CA ARG A 14 -17.71 -5.17 -23.33
C ARG A 14 -17.57 -3.71 -23.76
N GLN A 15 -18.59 -2.87 -23.54
CA GLN A 15 -18.45 -1.43 -23.80
C GLN A 15 -17.45 -0.78 -22.82
N GLY A 16 -17.47 -1.16 -21.55
CA GLY A 16 -16.52 -0.70 -20.56
C GLY A 16 -15.08 -1.05 -20.92
N GLU A 17 -14.81 -2.33 -21.23
CA GLU A 17 -13.49 -2.78 -21.66
C GLU A 17 -12.97 -1.99 -22.88
N ARG A 18 -13.85 -1.79 -23.90
CA ARG A 18 -13.49 -1.03 -25.11
C ARG A 18 -13.19 0.44 -24.79
N LEU A 19 -13.95 1.04 -23.87
CA LEU A 19 -13.74 2.43 -23.46
C LEU A 19 -12.38 2.58 -22.77
N LEU A 20 -12.06 1.72 -21.80
CA LEU A 20 -10.81 1.76 -21.06
C LEU A 20 -9.59 1.51 -21.95
N ARG A 21 -9.67 0.54 -22.89
CA ARG A 21 -8.60 0.28 -23.86
C ARG A 21 -8.35 1.45 -24.84
N ARG A 22 -9.40 2.21 -25.24
CA ARG A 22 -9.27 3.29 -26.23
C ARG A 22 -8.77 4.60 -25.64
N ARG A 23 -9.15 4.93 -24.38
CA ARG A 23 -8.87 6.24 -23.78
C ARG A 23 -7.60 6.29 -22.94
N ALA A 24 -7.01 5.17 -22.62
CA ALA A 24 -5.77 5.08 -21.87
C ALA A 24 -4.53 5.33 -22.77
N ARG A 25 -4.47 6.47 -23.47
CA ARG A 25 -3.24 6.91 -24.17
C ARG A 25 -2.56 8.02 -23.37
N PRO A 26 -1.22 8.02 -23.21
CA PRO A 26 -0.23 7.24 -23.95
C PRO A 26 0.01 5.81 -23.44
N ALA A 27 -0.40 5.43 -22.21
CA ALA A 27 -0.29 4.06 -21.73
C ALA A 27 -1.70 3.46 -21.55
N PRO A 28 -2.01 2.31 -22.18
CA PRO A 28 -3.27 1.61 -21.97
C PRO A 28 -3.42 1.20 -20.50
N CYS A 29 -4.66 1.17 -19.99
CA CYS A 29 -4.97 0.49 -18.74
C CYS A 29 -4.48 -0.96 -18.89
N GLU A 30 -3.50 -1.37 -18.08
CA GLU A 30 -2.82 -2.65 -18.21
C GLU A 30 -3.80 -3.82 -18.14
N ASP A 31 -4.85 -3.69 -17.32
CA ASP A 31 -5.93 -4.68 -17.24
C ASP A 31 -7.32 -4.05 -17.38
N ALA A 32 -7.60 -3.51 -18.57
CA ALA A 32 -8.89 -2.89 -18.86
C ALA A 32 -10.09 -3.83 -18.69
N ALA A 33 -9.91 -5.14 -18.86
CA ALA A 33 -10.95 -6.12 -18.68
C ALA A 33 -11.25 -6.34 -17.19
N PHE A 34 -10.20 -6.44 -16.37
CA PHE A 34 -10.31 -6.58 -14.93
C PHE A 34 -10.95 -5.34 -14.30
N ASP A 35 -10.44 -4.15 -14.62
CA ASP A 35 -11.00 -2.89 -14.13
C ASP A 35 -12.47 -2.73 -14.50
N ALA A 36 -12.82 -2.99 -15.78
CA ALA A 36 -14.21 -2.90 -16.23
C ALA A 36 -15.12 -3.85 -15.45
N PHE A 37 -14.62 -5.04 -15.11
CA PHE A 37 -15.38 -6.01 -14.33
C PHE A 37 -15.57 -5.55 -12.88
N LEU A 38 -14.51 -5.11 -12.20
CA LEU A 38 -14.60 -4.59 -10.82
C LEU A 38 -15.58 -3.42 -10.70
N LEU A 39 -15.56 -2.52 -11.69
CA LEU A 39 -16.50 -1.39 -11.73
C LEU A 39 -17.93 -1.85 -12.01
N LEU A 40 -18.13 -2.93 -12.81
CA LEU A 40 -19.44 -3.52 -12.99
C LEU A 40 -19.96 -4.14 -11.69
N GLU A 41 -19.13 -4.91 -11.00
CA GLU A 41 -19.45 -5.49 -9.70
C GLU A 41 -19.80 -4.41 -8.68
N LYS A 42 -19.04 -3.31 -8.63
CA LYS A 42 -19.32 -2.15 -7.76
C LYS A 42 -20.70 -1.53 -8.05
N ALA A 43 -21.05 -1.36 -9.33
CA ALA A 43 -22.28 -0.70 -9.73
C ALA A 43 -23.51 -1.58 -9.59
N THR A 44 -23.37 -2.92 -9.64
CA THR A 44 -24.50 -3.85 -9.77
C THR A 44 -24.60 -4.87 -8.62
N GLY A 45 -23.54 -5.01 -7.82
CA GLY A 45 -23.42 -6.08 -6.82
C GLY A 45 -23.25 -7.49 -7.42
N ILE A 46 -23.11 -7.63 -8.74
CA ILE A 46 -22.95 -8.94 -9.40
C ILE A 46 -21.51 -9.40 -9.30
N SER A 47 -21.25 -10.33 -8.38
CA SER A 47 -19.92 -10.90 -8.18
C SER A 47 -19.42 -11.70 -9.40
N ARG A 48 -18.10 -11.92 -9.47
CA ARG A 48 -17.47 -12.73 -10.52
C ARG A 48 -18.06 -14.13 -10.63
N THR A 49 -18.45 -14.72 -9.51
CA THR A 49 -19.08 -16.05 -9.46
C THR A 49 -20.55 -16.04 -9.92
N ALA A 50 -21.29 -14.96 -9.67
CA ALA A 50 -22.67 -14.82 -10.10
C ALA A 50 -22.82 -14.36 -11.57
N TYR A 51 -21.80 -13.69 -12.12
CA TYR A 51 -21.84 -13.10 -13.46
C TYR A 51 -22.20 -14.10 -14.57
N PRO A 52 -21.70 -15.35 -14.64
CA PRO A 52 -22.07 -16.30 -15.68
C PRO A 52 -23.58 -16.56 -15.78
N LEU A 53 -24.30 -16.48 -14.67
CA LEU A 53 -25.75 -16.69 -14.59
C LEU A 53 -26.53 -15.41 -14.97
N LYS A 54 -25.96 -14.24 -14.67
CA LYS A 54 -26.61 -12.93 -14.82
C LYS A 54 -26.27 -12.18 -16.11
N LYS A 55 -25.22 -12.57 -16.81
CA LYS A 55 -24.64 -11.81 -17.95
C LYS A 55 -25.60 -11.49 -19.08
N ASN A 56 -26.72 -12.23 -19.24
CA ASN A 56 -27.72 -12.02 -20.27
C ASN A 56 -28.92 -11.20 -19.78
N ASP A 57 -28.99 -10.92 -18.46
CA ASP A 57 -30.03 -10.06 -17.88
C ASP A 57 -29.75 -8.59 -18.24
N SER A 58 -30.77 -7.75 -18.15
CA SER A 58 -30.66 -6.32 -18.39
C SER A 58 -30.38 -5.56 -17.11
N PRO A 59 -29.40 -4.64 -17.10
CA PRO A 59 -29.17 -3.74 -15.98
C PRO A 59 -30.34 -2.77 -15.82
N THR A 60 -30.56 -2.31 -14.59
CA THR A 60 -31.45 -1.17 -14.33
C THR A 60 -30.86 0.12 -14.91
N ALA A 61 -31.68 1.18 -14.98
CA ALA A 61 -31.20 2.48 -15.44
C ALA A 61 -30.14 3.06 -14.48
N GLU A 62 -30.33 2.85 -13.17
CA GLU A 62 -29.43 3.29 -12.10
C GLU A 62 -28.09 2.56 -12.16
N GLU A 63 -28.09 1.23 -12.23
CA GLU A 63 -26.89 0.40 -12.36
C GLU A 63 -26.07 0.80 -13.59
N ARG A 64 -26.74 1.02 -14.70
CA ARG A 64 -26.11 1.48 -15.94
C ARG A 64 -25.49 2.87 -15.80
N ALA A 65 -26.22 3.81 -15.19
CA ALA A 65 -25.74 5.18 -14.99
C ALA A 65 -24.52 5.20 -14.07
N GLU A 66 -24.56 4.45 -12.97
CA GLU A 66 -23.44 4.31 -12.02
C GLU A 66 -22.20 3.69 -12.71
N TYR A 67 -22.37 2.57 -13.40
CA TYR A 67 -21.27 1.93 -14.13
C TYR A 67 -20.62 2.87 -15.14
N LEU A 68 -21.42 3.59 -15.94
CA LEU A 68 -20.88 4.54 -16.91
C LEU A 68 -20.19 5.74 -16.25
N SER A 69 -20.65 6.16 -15.07
CA SER A 69 -20.00 7.19 -14.26
C SER A 69 -18.61 6.72 -13.81
N LEU A 70 -18.52 5.56 -13.20
CA LEU A 70 -17.27 4.93 -12.75
C LEU A 70 -16.28 4.74 -13.92
N LEU A 71 -16.74 4.26 -15.06
CA LEU A 71 -15.91 4.10 -16.25
C LEU A 71 -15.33 5.42 -16.78
N ARG A 72 -16.11 6.53 -16.75
CA ARG A 72 -15.60 7.84 -17.16
C ARG A 72 -14.50 8.34 -16.24
N ARG A 73 -14.66 8.18 -14.93
CA ARG A 73 -13.66 8.53 -13.90
C ARG A 73 -12.40 7.69 -14.09
N ARG A 74 -12.55 6.37 -14.27
CA ARG A 74 -11.40 5.47 -14.53
C ARG A 74 -10.69 5.84 -15.84
N ALA A 75 -11.42 6.11 -16.90
CA ALA A 75 -10.85 6.56 -18.19
C ALA A 75 -10.20 7.95 -18.09
N ALA A 76 -10.57 8.76 -17.09
CA ALA A 76 -9.91 10.01 -16.74
C ALA A 76 -8.63 9.81 -15.91
N GLY A 77 -8.27 8.56 -15.53
CA GLY A 77 -7.04 8.21 -14.83
C GLY A 77 -7.19 8.04 -13.32
N GLU A 78 -8.43 8.04 -12.80
CA GLU A 78 -8.65 7.75 -11.38
C GLU A 78 -8.35 6.28 -11.09
N PRO A 79 -7.57 5.95 -10.04
CA PRO A 79 -7.27 4.57 -9.68
C PRO A 79 -8.54 3.76 -9.45
N VAL A 80 -8.60 2.53 -9.96
CA VAL A 80 -9.76 1.66 -9.75
C VAL A 80 -10.00 1.42 -8.26
N GLN A 81 -8.96 1.31 -7.47
CA GLN A 81 -9.02 1.13 -6.02
C GLN A 81 -9.75 2.29 -5.32
N TYR A 82 -9.51 3.54 -5.76
CA TYR A 82 -10.22 4.70 -5.21
C TYR A 82 -11.69 4.70 -5.61
N LEU A 83 -11.99 4.26 -6.83
CA LEU A 83 -13.37 4.10 -7.29
C LEU A 83 -14.12 3.03 -6.50
N LEU A 84 -13.43 1.95 -6.11
CA LEU A 84 -13.99 0.89 -5.27
C LEU A 84 -14.16 1.36 -3.81
N GLY A 85 -13.26 2.22 -3.32
CA GLY A 85 -13.21 2.69 -1.94
C GLY A 85 -12.57 1.72 -0.96
N GLU A 86 -12.14 0.55 -1.46
CA GLU A 86 -11.43 -0.47 -0.69
C GLU A 86 -10.49 -1.27 -1.59
N TRP A 87 -9.44 -1.82 -0.98
CA TRP A 87 -8.49 -2.70 -1.65
C TRP A 87 -7.97 -3.77 -0.71
N GLU A 88 -7.66 -4.95 -1.24
CA GLU A 88 -7.16 -6.06 -0.45
C GLU A 88 -5.63 -6.00 -0.30
N PHE A 89 -5.14 -6.34 0.89
CA PHE A 89 -3.73 -6.56 1.20
C PHE A 89 -3.62 -7.77 2.13
N MET A 90 -2.89 -8.81 1.74
CA MET A 90 -2.77 -10.08 2.49
C MET A 90 -4.13 -10.68 2.89
N GLY A 91 -5.12 -10.65 2.01
CA GLY A 91 -6.49 -11.12 2.30
C GLY A 91 -7.32 -10.20 3.21
N LEU A 92 -6.80 -9.03 3.58
CA LEU A 92 -7.47 -8.07 4.45
C LEU A 92 -8.02 -6.91 3.63
N PRO A 93 -9.36 -6.71 3.56
CA PRO A 93 -9.93 -5.57 2.87
C PRO A 93 -9.72 -4.28 3.66
N LEU A 94 -9.04 -3.30 3.05
CA LEU A 94 -8.71 -2.01 3.63
C LEU A 94 -9.44 -0.89 2.92
N TYR A 95 -10.00 0.07 3.65
CA TYR A 95 -10.48 1.31 3.06
C TYR A 95 -9.32 2.09 2.48
N VAL A 96 -9.48 2.50 1.22
CA VAL A 96 -8.56 3.38 0.50
C VAL A 96 -9.33 4.42 -0.29
N GLY A 97 -8.68 5.52 -0.64
CA GLY A 97 -9.27 6.59 -1.42
C GLY A 97 -8.32 7.77 -1.56
N PRO A 98 -8.75 8.89 -2.16
CA PRO A 98 -7.91 10.07 -2.31
C PRO A 98 -7.26 10.47 -0.99
N GLY A 99 -5.95 10.69 -1.00
CA GLY A 99 -5.17 11.10 0.17
C GLY A 99 -4.42 9.99 0.91
N VAL A 100 -4.50 8.73 0.46
CA VAL A 100 -3.71 7.62 1.01
C VAL A 100 -3.07 6.79 -0.11
N LEU A 101 -1.85 6.31 0.10
CA LEU A 101 -1.19 5.37 -0.82
C LEU A 101 -1.99 4.06 -0.91
N ILE A 102 -2.22 3.57 -2.11
CA ILE A 102 -2.84 2.27 -2.34
C ILE A 102 -1.83 1.17 -1.97
N PRO A 103 -2.18 0.20 -1.10
CA PRO A 103 -1.31 -0.91 -0.76
C PRO A 103 -0.80 -1.65 -2.00
N ARG A 104 0.50 -1.96 -2.02
CA ARG A 104 1.16 -2.68 -3.12
C ARG A 104 1.45 -4.12 -2.72
N PRO A 105 1.32 -5.09 -3.65
CA PRO A 105 1.66 -6.49 -3.37
C PRO A 105 3.11 -6.69 -2.90
N GLU A 106 4.05 -5.90 -3.43
CA GLU A 106 5.47 -5.97 -3.07
C GLU A 106 5.72 -5.65 -1.59
N THR A 107 4.86 -4.82 -0.99
CA THR A 107 4.93 -4.45 0.43
C THR A 107 4.60 -5.63 1.37
N GLU A 108 3.93 -6.69 0.87
CA GLU A 108 3.67 -7.92 1.63
C GLU A 108 4.96 -8.59 2.12
N LEU A 109 6.06 -8.43 1.38
CA LEU A 109 7.40 -8.89 1.78
C LEU A 109 7.82 -8.37 3.16
N LEU A 110 7.47 -7.12 3.51
CA LEU A 110 7.82 -6.55 4.81
C LEU A 110 7.09 -7.27 5.94
N VAL A 111 5.83 -7.61 5.74
CA VAL A 111 5.04 -8.35 6.72
C VAL A 111 5.56 -9.78 6.88
N GLU A 112 5.76 -10.50 5.77
CA GLU A 112 6.26 -11.88 5.79
C GLU A 112 7.61 -12.00 6.48
N GLN A 113 8.56 -11.14 6.11
CA GLN A 113 9.88 -11.12 6.74
C GLN A 113 9.81 -10.77 8.23
N SER A 114 8.97 -9.81 8.61
CA SER A 114 8.81 -9.43 10.01
C SER A 114 8.23 -10.57 10.84
N LEU A 115 7.23 -11.28 10.35
CA LEU A 115 6.64 -12.43 11.01
C LEU A 115 7.64 -13.56 11.20
N GLU A 116 8.48 -13.83 10.21
CA GLU A 116 9.55 -14.83 10.30
C GLU A 116 10.60 -14.44 11.33
N LEU A 117 11.10 -13.20 11.28
CA LEU A 117 12.14 -12.69 12.19
C LEU A 117 11.67 -12.57 13.65
N LEU A 118 10.38 -12.31 13.84
CA LEU A 118 9.77 -12.22 15.18
C LEU A 118 9.25 -13.57 15.69
N ARG A 119 9.45 -14.67 14.93
CA ARG A 119 9.07 -16.01 15.38
C ARG A 119 9.79 -16.35 16.69
N GLY A 120 9.03 -16.75 17.70
CA GLY A 120 9.56 -17.10 19.03
C GLY A 120 9.91 -15.91 19.94
N ARG A 121 9.75 -14.66 19.49
CA ARG A 121 9.87 -13.48 20.35
C ARG A 121 8.48 -13.15 20.93
N PRO A 122 8.26 -13.31 22.24
CA PRO A 122 6.97 -13.00 22.85
C PRO A 122 6.77 -11.49 23.00
N ASN A 123 5.53 -11.03 22.84
CA ASN A 123 5.10 -9.63 23.02
C ASN A 123 6.03 -8.61 22.32
N PRO A 124 6.32 -8.77 21.02
CA PRO A 124 7.27 -7.87 20.35
C PRO A 124 6.68 -6.47 20.24
N ARG A 125 7.53 -5.47 20.44
CA ARG A 125 7.20 -4.06 20.18
C ARG A 125 7.62 -3.68 18.78
N ILE A 126 6.67 -3.22 17.98
CA ILE A 126 6.85 -2.92 16.56
C ILE A 126 6.48 -1.46 16.30
N LEU A 127 7.32 -0.75 15.54
CA LEU A 127 7.06 0.60 15.04
C LEU A 127 6.99 0.57 13.52
N GLU A 128 5.88 1.02 12.97
CA GLU A 128 5.78 1.33 11.54
C GLU A 128 5.88 2.84 11.34
N LEU A 129 6.71 3.27 10.39
CA LEU A 129 6.87 4.65 9.97
C LEU A 129 6.21 4.84 8.60
N CYS A 130 5.58 6.00 8.38
CA CYS A 130 4.86 6.32 7.15
C CYS A 130 3.73 5.32 6.87
N GLY A 131 2.87 5.09 7.85
CA GLY A 131 1.90 4.00 7.89
C GLY A 131 0.82 4.00 6.81
N GLY A 132 0.50 5.14 6.22
CA GLY A 132 -0.49 5.24 5.14
C GLY A 132 -1.86 4.69 5.53
N SER A 133 -2.31 3.66 4.84
CA SER A 133 -3.57 2.95 5.14
C SER A 133 -3.49 2.04 6.38
N GLY A 134 -2.27 1.78 6.89
CA GLY A 134 -1.99 0.83 7.96
C GLY A 134 -1.87 -0.62 7.49
N CYS A 135 -1.66 -0.87 6.21
CA CYS A 135 -1.67 -2.22 5.66
C CYS A 135 -0.64 -3.15 6.34
N ILE A 136 0.60 -2.69 6.57
CA ILE A 136 1.63 -3.47 7.25
C ILE A 136 1.24 -3.70 8.72
N SER A 137 0.96 -2.62 9.47
CA SER A 137 0.64 -2.69 10.90
C SER A 137 -0.59 -3.55 11.18
N ILE A 138 -1.65 -3.43 10.37
CA ILE A 138 -2.88 -4.20 10.55
C ILE A 138 -2.64 -5.68 10.25
N ALA A 139 -1.90 -6.01 9.20
CA ALA A 139 -1.55 -7.39 8.88
C ALA A 139 -0.72 -8.02 10.01
N LEU A 140 0.27 -7.30 10.55
CA LEU A 140 1.05 -7.75 11.70
C LEU A 140 0.20 -7.88 12.96
N ALA A 141 -0.67 -6.92 13.26
CA ALA A 141 -1.53 -6.95 14.44
C ALA A 141 -2.50 -8.15 14.44
N LYS A 142 -3.01 -8.51 13.26
CA LYS A 142 -3.86 -9.70 13.07
C LYS A 142 -3.08 -11.00 13.23
N ALA A 143 -1.85 -11.06 12.71
CA ALA A 143 -1.01 -12.25 12.76
C ALA A 143 -0.34 -12.44 14.14
N ARG A 144 -0.12 -11.34 14.89
CA ARG A 144 0.54 -11.32 16.19
C ARG A 144 -0.29 -10.52 17.21
N PRO A 145 -1.36 -11.13 17.76
CA PRO A 145 -2.21 -10.48 18.77
C PRO A 145 -1.47 -10.14 20.06
N ASP A 146 -0.31 -10.79 20.31
CA ASP A 146 0.57 -10.53 21.43
C ASP A 146 1.50 -9.32 21.21
N ALA A 147 1.65 -8.81 19.99
CA ALA A 147 2.52 -7.67 19.70
C ALA A 147 1.91 -6.35 20.18
N GLU A 148 2.77 -5.42 20.58
CA GLU A 148 2.44 -4.00 20.77
C GLU A 148 2.91 -3.23 19.52
N ILE A 149 1.98 -2.67 18.74
CA ILE A 149 2.31 -2.03 17.47
C ILE A 149 1.96 -0.54 17.53
N THR A 150 2.91 0.29 17.13
CA THR A 150 2.72 1.72 16.93
C THR A 150 2.89 2.04 15.46
N CYS A 151 1.93 2.76 14.86
CA CYS A 151 1.96 3.17 13.47
C CYS A 151 1.97 4.70 13.39
N LEU A 152 3.08 5.26 12.91
CA LEU A 152 3.30 6.70 12.77
C LEU A 152 2.93 7.15 11.35
N GLU A 153 2.03 8.15 11.26
CA GLU A 153 1.59 8.74 9.99
C GLU A 153 1.49 10.26 10.10
N LEU A 154 2.02 10.96 9.10
CA LEU A 154 2.03 12.43 9.05
C LEU A 154 0.75 13.00 8.45
N SER A 155 0.22 12.36 7.42
CA SER A 155 -0.94 12.84 6.67
C SER A 155 -2.23 12.66 7.48
N ALA A 156 -2.89 13.75 7.85
CA ALA A 156 -4.19 13.68 8.50
C ALA A 156 -5.24 12.93 7.66
N GLN A 157 -5.15 12.98 6.32
CA GLN A 157 -6.02 12.23 5.42
C GLN A 157 -5.73 10.72 5.49
N ALA A 158 -4.46 10.32 5.39
CA ALA A 158 -4.06 8.91 5.52
C ALA A 158 -4.39 8.37 6.91
N LEU A 159 -4.18 9.17 7.96
CA LEU A 159 -4.52 8.83 9.34
C LEU A 159 -6.02 8.55 9.54
N CYS A 160 -6.90 9.24 8.79
CA CYS A 160 -8.34 8.91 8.79
C CYS A 160 -8.59 7.49 8.24
N TYR A 161 -7.92 7.10 7.16
CA TYR A 161 -8.01 5.74 6.63
C TYR A 161 -7.42 4.71 7.60
N LEU A 162 -6.23 4.97 8.15
CA LEU A 162 -5.59 4.11 9.14
C LEU A 162 -6.52 3.83 10.33
N ARG A 163 -7.10 4.87 10.94
CA ARG A 163 -8.03 4.71 12.08
C ARG A 163 -9.29 3.94 11.71
N ARG A 164 -9.85 4.18 10.52
CA ARG A 164 -11.02 3.42 10.02
C ARG A 164 -10.68 1.95 9.78
N ASN A 165 -9.50 1.66 9.26
CA ASN A 165 -9.02 0.30 9.03
C ASN A 165 -8.73 -0.43 10.34
N ILE A 166 -8.11 0.23 11.34
CA ILE A 166 -7.95 -0.31 12.70
C ILE A 166 -9.31 -0.73 13.28
N ALA A 167 -10.30 0.16 13.20
CA ALA A 167 -11.65 -0.11 13.69
C ALA A 167 -12.33 -1.27 12.92
N ARG A 168 -12.20 -1.29 11.58
CA ARG A 168 -12.74 -2.36 10.73
C ARG A 168 -12.22 -3.74 11.13
N HIS A 169 -10.93 -3.82 11.39
CA HIS A 169 -10.25 -5.09 11.68
C HIS A 169 -10.23 -5.47 13.16
N GLY A 170 -10.63 -4.56 14.05
CA GLY A 170 -10.70 -4.82 15.48
C GLY A 170 -9.35 -5.24 16.06
N VAL A 171 -8.29 -4.47 15.79
CA VAL A 171 -6.93 -4.74 16.25
C VAL A 171 -6.56 -3.81 17.43
N PRO A 172 -6.87 -4.19 18.69
CA PRO A 172 -6.68 -3.33 19.86
C PRO A 172 -5.20 -3.15 20.23
N ASN A 173 -4.33 -4.00 19.71
CA ASN A 173 -2.89 -3.99 19.92
C ASN A 173 -2.13 -3.07 18.95
N LEU A 174 -2.87 -2.24 18.16
CA LEU A 174 -2.30 -1.27 17.21
C LEU A 174 -2.75 0.15 17.58
N THR A 175 -1.78 1.02 17.82
CA THR A 175 -1.97 2.45 18.09
C THR A 175 -1.52 3.29 16.91
N ALA A 176 -2.40 4.18 16.41
CA ALA A 176 -2.08 5.16 15.38
C ALA A 176 -1.63 6.48 16.02
N VAL A 177 -0.44 6.93 15.68
CA VAL A 177 0.16 8.20 16.14
C VAL A 177 0.30 9.15 14.96
N GLU A 178 -0.13 10.40 15.15
CA GLU A 178 0.10 11.48 14.18
C GLU A 178 1.47 12.10 14.42
N GLY A 179 2.30 12.16 13.37
CA GLY A 179 3.62 12.78 13.51
C GLY A 179 4.52 12.57 12.29
N ASP A 180 5.58 13.38 12.27
CA ASP A 180 6.58 13.37 11.20
C ASP A 180 7.70 12.35 11.50
N ALA A 181 7.87 11.35 10.65
CA ALA A 181 8.95 10.38 10.76
C ALA A 181 10.35 11.00 10.60
N LEU A 182 10.46 12.21 10.04
CA LEU A 182 11.72 12.96 9.96
C LEU A 182 12.02 13.76 11.23
N SER A 183 11.01 13.95 12.12
CA SER A 183 11.10 14.61 13.42
C SER A 183 10.22 13.86 14.42
N PRO A 184 10.68 12.66 14.88
CA PRO A 184 9.84 11.74 15.65
C PRO A 184 9.28 12.39 16.92
N PRO A 185 7.94 12.27 17.14
CA PRO A 185 7.30 12.83 18.31
C PRO A 185 7.61 11.99 19.56
N PRO A 186 7.49 12.59 20.78
CA PRO A 186 7.79 11.87 22.03
C PRO A 186 6.95 10.60 22.25
N GLU A 187 5.77 10.54 21.68
CA GLU A 187 4.82 9.42 21.80
C GLU A 187 5.36 8.10 21.29
N ILE A 188 6.34 8.15 20.37
CA ILE A 188 7.01 6.93 19.86
C ILE A 188 8.35 6.67 20.53
N ALA A 189 8.69 7.40 21.59
CA ALA A 189 9.93 7.12 22.32
C ALA A 189 9.90 5.74 22.96
N GLY A 190 10.99 4.96 22.83
CA GLY A 190 11.09 3.64 23.42
C GLY A 190 12.06 2.72 22.70
N CYS A 191 12.02 1.44 23.07
CA CYS A 191 12.79 0.39 22.40
C CYS A 191 11.85 -0.54 21.64
N TYR A 192 12.22 -0.85 20.39
CA TYR A 192 11.43 -1.67 19.48
C TYR A 192 12.22 -2.90 19.03
N ASP A 193 11.51 -4.01 18.87
CA ASP A 193 12.05 -5.24 18.33
C ASP A 193 12.12 -5.23 16.80
N ALA A 194 11.21 -4.47 16.20
CA ALA A 194 11.19 -4.20 14.76
C ALA A 194 10.78 -2.76 14.47
N ILE A 195 11.47 -2.12 13.53
CA ILE A 195 11.06 -0.83 12.98
C ILE A 195 10.96 -0.99 11.46
N LEU A 196 9.76 -0.73 10.93
CA LEU A 196 9.39 -0.99 9.56
C LEU A 196 9.00 0.30 8.85
N SER A 197 9.22 0.38 7.55
CA SER A 197 8.69 1.48 6.75
C SER A 197 8.60 1.12 5.27
N ASN A 198 7.52 1.56 4.64
CA ASN A 198 7.49 1.83 3.20
C ASN A 198 7.49 3.36 3.02
N PRO A 199 8.64 4.02 3.06
CA PRO A 199 8.72 5.47 2.99
C PRO A 199 8.63 5.95 1.53
N PRO A 200 8.32 7.23 1.29
CA PRO A 200 8.45 7.81 -0.05
C PRO A 200 9.88 7.68 -0.58
N TYR A 201 10.05 7.02 -1.73
CA TYR A 201 11.37 6.69 -2.28
C TYR A 201 11.57 7.08 -3.76
N ILE A 202 10.57 7.67 -4.40
CA ILE A 202 10.67 8.06 -5.81
C ILE A 202 11.43 9.39 -5.90
N ALA A 203 12.44 9.46 -6.76
CA ALA A 203 13.15 10.70 -7.00
C ALA A 203 12.21 11.77 -7.59
N ALA A 204 12.27 13.00 -7.09
CA ALA A 204 11.36 14.08 -7.47
C ALA A 204 11.29 14.30 -9.00
N GLY A 205 12.41 14.12 -9.70
CA GLY A 205 12.48 14.22 -11.16
C GLY A 205 11.72 13.11 -11.90
N GLN A 206 11.41 11.99 -11.27
CA GLN A 206 10.71 10.86 -11.87
C GLN A 206 9.17 10.97 -11.71
N LEU A 207 8.68 11.77 -10.75
CA LEU A 207 7.24 11.90 -10.45
C LEU A 207 6.39 12.24 -11.68
N PRO A 208 6.78 13.16 -12.60
CA PRO A 208 5.99 13.47 -13.80
C PRO A 208 5.89 12.31 -14.79
N ALA A 209 6.84 11.36 -14.75
CA ALA A 209 6.89 10.23 -15.66
C ALA A 209 6.10 9.00 -15.15
N LEU A 210 5.62 9.04 -13.91
CA LEU A 210 4.83 7.95 -13.33
C LEU A 210 3.54 7.71 -14.11
N GLN A 211 3.02 6.50 -14.00
CA GLN A 211 1.72 6.14 -14.53
C GLN A 211 0.65 7.13 -14.07
N ARG A 212 -0.33 7.37 -14.92
CA ARG A 212 -1.35 8.40 -14.70
C ARG A 212 -2.13 8.18 -13.40
N GLU A 213 -2.40 6.94 -13.07
CA GLU A 213 -3.07 6.50 -11.86
C GLU A 213 -2.25 6.82 -10.62
N VAL A 214 -0.96 6.48 -10.63
CA VAL A 214 -0.03 6.74 -9.53
C VAL A 214 0.10 8.25 -9.26
N ARG A 215 0.02 9.08 -10.30
CA ARG A 215 0.02 10.55 -10.14
C ARG A 215 -1.24 11.11 -9.48
N GLN A 216 -2.30 10.32 -9.33
CA GLN A 216 -3.49 10.69 -8.55
C GLN A 216 -3.34 10.36 -7.06
N GLU A 217 -2.33 9.57 -6.69
CA GLU A 217 -2.01 9.29 -5.31
C GLU A 217 -1.28 10.48 -4.66
N PRO A 218 -1.23 10.59 -3.32
CA PRO A 218 -0.63 11.74 -2.66
C PRO A 218 0.86 11.88 -3.01
N ALA A 219 1.27 13.02 -3.55
CA ALA A 219 2.66 13.26 -3.89
C ALA A 219 3.60 13.09 -2.68
N MET A 220 3.14 13.45 -1.47
CA MET A 220 3.90 13.26 -0.23
C MET A 220 4.19 11.79 0.11
N ALA A 221 3.36 10.86 -0.39
CA ALA A 221 3.58 9.43 -0.19
C ALA A 221 4.52 8.82 -1.25
N LEU A 222 4.92 9.59 -2.25
CA LEU A 222 5.76 9.14 -3.38
C LEU A 222 7.12 9.82 -3.39
N ASP A 223 7.18 11.12 -3.05
CA ASP A 223 8.36 11.98 -3.19
C ASP A 223 9.42 11.69 -2.13
N GLY A 224 10.44 10.94 -2.52
CA GLY A 224 11.64 10.65 -1.71
C GLY A 224 12.72 11.73 -1.77
N GLY A 225 12.44 12.90 -2.35
CA GLY A 225 13.41 13.99 -2.54
C GLY A 225 14.19 13.88 -3.85
N PRO A 226 15.26 14.67 -4.01
CA PRO A 226 15.98 14.80 -5.29
C PRO A 226 16.46 13.48 -5.90
N ASP A 227 16.86 12.52 -5.06
CA ASP A 227 17.40 11.22 -5.46
C ASP A 227 16.68 10.03 -4.82
N GLY A 228 15.51 10.27 -4.20
CA GLY A 228 14.71 9.22 -3.56
C GLY A 228 15.23 8.72 -2.21
N LEU A 229 16.32 9.29 -1.67
CA LEU A 229 16.98 8.78 -0.45
C LEU A 229 16.75 9.66 0.79
N ARG A 230 15.88 10.67 0.71
CA ARG A 230 15.66 11.65 1.80
C ARG A 230 15.31 10.98 3.12
N PHE A 231 14.37 10.05 3.10
CA PHE A 231 13.89 9.36 4.31
C PHE A 231 14.97 8.46 4.89
N TYR A 232 15.62 7.66 4.08
CA TYR A 232 16.69 6.75 4.55
C TYR A 232 17.88 7.48 5.17
N ARG A 233 18.24 8.68 4.64
CA ARG A 233 19.29 9.55 5.23
C ARG A 233 18.91 10.12 6.58
N SER A 234 17.65 10.25 6.89
CA SER A 234 17.18 10.65 8.21
C SER A 234 17.03 9.43 9.12
N PHE A 235 16.41 8.39 8.62
CA PHE A 235 16.07 7.18 9.38
C PHE A 235 17.30 6.45 9.94
N HIS A 236 18.40 6.37 9.18
CA HIS A 236 19.63 5.73 9.67
C HIS A 236 20.27 6.43 10.88
N ARG A 237 19.88 7.65 11.18
CA ARG A 237 20.34 8.40 12.36
C ARG A 237 19.33 8.35 13.50
N LEU A 238 18.05 8.42 13.18
CA LEU A 238 16.98 8.59 14.16
C LEU A 238 16.56 7.27 14.81
N TYR A 239 16.47 6.19 14.05
CA TYR A 239 15.80 4.98 14.51
C TYR A 239 16.70 3.84 15.01
N PRO A 240 17.97 3.67 14.59
CA PRO A 240 18.82 2.63 15.18
C PRO A 240 18.96 2.69 16.70
N PRO A 241 19.04 3.88 17.34
CA PRO A 241 19.08 3.97 18.80
C PRO A 241 17.79 3.50 19.50
N MET A 242 16.67 3.40 18.78
CA MET A 242 15.38 2.94 19.28
C MET A 242 15.19 1.42 19.14
N LEU A 243 16.16 0.71 18.57
CA LEU A 243 16.10 -0.75 18.48
C LEU A 243 16.53 -1.41 19.78
N SER A 244 15.77 -2.40 20.20
CA SER A 244 16.18 -3.36 21.20
C SER A 244 17.45 -4.12 20.73
N PRO A 245 18.29 -4.64 21.64
CA PRO A 245 19.38 -5.51 21.25
C PRO A 245 18.90 -6.71 20.44
N GLY A 246 19.49 -6.92 19.26
CA GLY A 246 19.06 -7.94 18.31
C GLY A 246 17.75 -7.62 17.58
N GLY A 247 17.17 -6.44 17.78
CA GLY A 247 16.05 -5.93 16.98
C GLY A 247 16.50 -5.57 15.57
N PHE A 248 15.55 -5.25 14.67
CA PHE A 248 15.87 -4.98 13.26
C PHE A 248 15.14 -3.78 12.68
N LEU A 249 15.77 -3.18 11.66
CA LEU A 249 15.15 -2.25 10.72
C LEU A 249 14.85 -2.98 9.41
N LEU A 250 13.68 -2.76 8.83
CA LEU A 250 13.30 -3.31 7.53
C LEU A 250 12.56 -2.23 6.74
N TYR A 251 13.17 -1.76 5.66
CA TYR A 251 12.64 -0.69 4.83
C TYR A 251 12.39 -1.18 3.40
N GLU A 252 11.20 -0.88 2.86
CA GLU A 252 10.96 -0.99 1.43
C GLU A 252 11.82 0.03 0.67
N ILE A 253 12.26 -0.33 -0.54
CA ILE A 253 13.13 0.48 -1.40
C ILE A 253 12.71 0.39 -2.86
N GLY A 254 13.09 1.38 -3.67
CA GLY A 254 13.13 1.23 -5.12
C GLY A 254 14.22 0.25 -5.56
N GLU A 255 14.02 -0.42 -6.69
CA GLU A 255 14.85 -1.53 -7.18
C GLU A 255 16.34 -1.20 -7.37
N GLU A 256 16.71 0.09 -7.53
CA GLU A 256 18.10 0.53 -7.69
C GLU A 256 18.72 1.08 -6.38
N GLN A 257 17.97 1.13 -5.27
CA GLN A 257 18.39 1.78 -4.04
C GLN A 257 19.08 0.85 -3.03
N GLY A 258 19.08 -0.46 -3.27
CA GLY A 258 19.60 -1.47 -2.33
C GLY A 258 21.02 -1.19 -1.83
N GLY A 259 21.95 -0.84 -2.72
CA GLY A 259 23.32 -0.52 -2.37
C GLY A 259 23.46 0.71 -1.47
N ALA A 260 22.77 1.81 -1.83
CA ALA A 260 22.82 3.07 -1.11
C ALA A 260 22.20 2.95 0.30
N VAL A 261 21.02 2.34 0.41
CA VAL A 261 20.35 2.17 1.70
C VAL A 261 21.13 1.21 2.60
N SER A 262 21.66 0.12 2.05
CA SER A 262 22.54 -0.80 2.81
C SER A 262 23.78 -0.10 3.37
N ALA A 263 24.40 0.81 2.62
CA ALA A 263 25.54 1.58 3.10
C ALA A 263 25.15 2.49 4.28
N LEU A 264 23.98 3.15 4.20
CA LEU A 264 23.46 3.97 5.30
C LEU A 264 23.23 3.14 6.57
N LEU A 265 22.61 1.95 6.46
CA LEU A 265 22.38 1.10 7.62
C LEU A 265 23.67 0.59 8.25
N ARG A 266 24.69 0.23 7.44
CA ARG A 266 26.02 -0.14 7.96
C ARG A 266 26.70 1.02 8.67
N THR A 267 26.61 2.24 8.13
CA THR A 267 27.14 3.45 8.76
C THR A 267 26.48 3.74 10.12
N ALA A 268 25.20 3.36 10.25
CA ALA A 268 24.46 3.44 11.52
C ALA A 268 24.85 2.35 12.54
N GLY A 269 25.80 1.47 12.23
CA GLY A 269 26.24 0.40 13.11
C GLY A 269 25.40 -0.87 13.07
N LEU A 270 24.44 -0.96 12.14
CA LEU A 270 23.65 -2.17 11.99
C LEU A 270 24.49 -3.31 11.37
N GLN A 271 24.22 -4.51 11.85
CA GLN A 271 24.90 -5.74 11.44
C GLN A 271 24.03 -6.57 10.49
N LYS A 272 24.63 -7.55 9.81
CA LYS A 272 23.95 -8.48 8.89
C LYS A 272 23.04 -7.76 7.89
N VAL A 273 23.52 -6.59 7.40
CA VAL A 273 22.74 -5.80 6.43
C VAL A 273 22.64 -6.54 5.12
N GLN A 274 21.42 -6.78 4.66
CA GLN A 274 21.13 -7.52 3.43
C GLN A 274 20.00 -6.85 2.64
N VAL A 275 20.03 -7.03 1.32
CA VAL A 275 18.96 -6.64 0.41
C VAL A 275 18.08 -7.85 0.18
N LEU A 276 16.79 -7.66 0.31
CA LEU A 276 15.77 -8.68 0.03
C LEU A 276 15.12 -8.40 -1.31
N ARG A 277 14.81 -9.47 -2.03
CA ARG A 277 14.18 -9.41 -3.35
C ARG A 277 12.73 -9.85 -3.29
N ASP A 278 11.91 -9.24 -4.14
CA ASP A 278 10.54 -9.66 -4.35
C ASP A 278 10.45 -10.92 -5.24
N PHE A 279 9.23 -11.40 -5.47
CA PHE A 279 8.97 -12.58 -6.31
C PHE A 279 9.39 -12.39 -7.78
N SER A 280 9.56 -11.15 -8.24
CA SER A 280 10.07 -10.83 -9.57
C SER A 280 11.61 -10.83 -9.63
N GLY A 281 12.28 -11.02 -8.49
CA GLY A 281 13.73 -11.01 -8.35
C GLY A 281 14.35 -9.62 -8.28
N LEU A 282 13.54 -8.56 -8.16
CA LEU A 282 14.00 -7.18 -8.02
C LEU A 282 14.29 -6.85 -6.54
N ASP A 283 15.30 -6.03 -6.29
CA ASP A 283 15.60 -5.53 -4.96
C ASP A 283 14.38 -4.76 -4.43
N ARG A 284 13.87 -5.16 -3.24
CA ARG A 284 12.63 -4.60 -2.71
C ARG A 284 12.70 -4.10 -1.28
N ALA A 285 13.55 -4.67 -0.46
CA ALA A 285 13.71 -4.20 0.90
C ALA A 285 15.16 -4.29 1.37
N VAL A 286 15.52 -3.49 2.36
CA VAL A 286 16.80 -3.58 3.07
C VAL A 286 16.54 -3.86 4.53
N LEU A 287 17.20 -4.92 5.04
CA LEU A 287 17.15 -5.40 6.41
C LEU A 287 18.48 -5.16 7.10
N GLY A 288 18.46 -4.73 8.37
CA GLY A 288 19.66 -4.63 9.19
C GLY A 288 19.34 -4.82 10.67
N PHE A 289 20.23 -5.44 11.44
CA PHE A 289 20.02 -5.79 12.83
C PHE A 289 20.83 -4.92 13.78
N SER A 290 20.22 -4.52 14.90
CA SER A 290 20.96 -3.98 16.04
C SER A 290 21.92 -5.03 16.62
N PRO A 291 23.13 -4.64 17.08
CA PRO A 291 23.99 -5.56 17.79
C PRO A 291 23.25 -6.24 18.97
N PRO A 292 23.54 -7.53 19.25
CA PRO A 292 23.03 -8.17 20.45
C PRO A 292 23.67 -7.52 21.69
N ASN A 293 23.04 -7.69 22.87
CA ASN A 293 23.71 -7.35 24.13
C ASN A 293 25.03 -8.10 24.23
N LYS A 294 26.06 -7.41 24.66
CA LYS A 294 27.38 -8.02 25.00
C LYS A 294 27.24 -8.95 26.18
#